data_af218ccde4d5dceb8cb9df9babdfeb07
#
_entry.id   af218ccde4d5dceb8cb9df9babdfeb07
#
_cell.length_a   1.000
_cell.length_b   1.000
_cell.length_c   1.000
_cell.angle_alpha   90.00
_cell.angle_beta   90.00
_cell.angle_gamma   90.00
#
_symmetry.space_group_name_H-M   'P 1'
#
loop_
_entity.id
_entity.type
_entity.pdbx_description
1 polymer ?
#
loop_
_entity_poly.entity_id
_entity_poly.type
_entity_poly.pdbx_seq_one_letter_code
_entity_poly.pdbx_strand_id
1 'polypeptide(L)'
;MLTGADEWFVHQTPEPAAVSGTDRNFYDRAYFGAFTADGIAVTAAFGIYPNIGVADAHLSVTLAGRQHCLHVSQVLGDRTAMAIGPVRIEVCEPLHELRLVVEDAELSCDLTFTGRHFPIEEPRFIQRIGTRSFMDYTRLSQACEVSGTVQVAGAAYRLDAVDGLRDRSWGIRPVGERDPQPQQPPVEPQFFWLWTPVHLPNRTLWWHVNADEHGRAWNTRLTVCPHGSVPDKHVHGTATMALELAPGTRWVTAGTLTGLTEDGERLRLRFRPHAHLEMQGIGYRHPQWAHGLAQGQFRLSHEVLDLAAADPALPNQWHRQLLCDVEVNGESAPARGLLEHLIIGRYHPLGL
;
A
#
# COMPACT_ATOMS: atom_id res chain seq x y z
N MET A 1 6.25 -10.48 -16.62
CA MET A 1 4.91 -11.04 -16.99
C MET A 1 4.38 -11.76 -15.77
N LEU A 2 3.24 -11.33 -15.24
CA LEU A 2 2.59 -11.94 -14.07
C LEU A 2 1.97 -13.29 -14.43
N THR A 3 2.05 -14.23 -13.50
CA THR A 3 1.45 -15.56 -13.55
C THR A 3 0.66 -15.85 -12.28
N GLY A 4 -0.15 -16.89 -12.28
CA GLY A 4 -0.88 -17.31 -11.06
C GLY A 4 0.04 -17.62 -9.87
N ALA A 5 1.29 -18.01 -10.10
CA ALA A 5 2.25 -18.28 -9.04
C ALA A 5 2.62 -17.01 -8.23
N ASP A 6 2.46 -15.81 -8.81
CA ASP A 6 2.77 -14.54 -8.13
C ASP A 6 1.79 -14.19 -7.00
N GLU A 7 0.71 -14.98 -6.81
CA GLU A 7 -0.19 -14.86 -5.66
C GLU A 7 0.39 -15.48 -4.37
N TRP A 8 1.35 -16.39 -4.47
CA TRP A 8 1.97 -17.01 -3.31
C TRP A 8 3.29 -16.32 -2.92
N PHE A 9 3.69 -16.48 -1.65
CA PHE A 9 4.93 -15.89 -1.11
C PHE A 9 6.16 -16.75 -1.46
N VAL A 10 6.35 -17.03 -2.74
CA VAL A 10 7.38 -17.93 -3.27
C VAL A 10 8.49 -17.26 -4.08
N HIS A 11 8.44 -15.92 -4.16
CA HIS A 11 9.43 -15.15 -4.91
C HIS A 11 10.81 -15.27 -4.29
N GLN A 12 11.78 -15.74 -5.09
CA GLN A 12 13.16 -15.98 -4.65
C GLN A 12 14.11 -16.10 -5.84
N THR A 13 15.40 -16.21 -5.54
CA THR A 13 16.43 -16.65 -6.48
C THR A 13 16.27 -18.16 -6.77
N PRO A 14 16.99 -18.78 -7.75
CA PRO A 14 16.89 -20.20 -8.07
C PRO A 14 17.51 -21.09 -6.97
N GLU A 15 17.07 -20.95 -5.74
CA GLU A 15 17.45 -21.68 -4.54
C GLU A 15 16.23 -22.49 -4.03
N PRO A 16 16.42 -23.49 -3.17
CA PRO A 16 15.30 -24.13 -2.48
C PRO A 16 14.38 -23.11 -1.80
N ALA A 17 13.09 -23.42 -1.69
CA ALA A 17 12.08 -22.50 -1.14
C ALA A 17 12.39 -21.96 0.27
N ALA A 18 13.24 -22.66 1.04
CA ALA A 18 13.71 -22.20 2.34
C ALA A 18 14.76 -21.06 2.25
N VAL A 19 15.31 -20.80 1.06
CA VAL A 19 16.39 -19.82 0.85
C VAL A 19 15.90 -18.73 -0.09
N SER A 20 15.85 -17.49 0.37
CA SER A 20 15.37 -16.31 -0.40
C SER A 20 16.52 -15.37 -0.79
N GLY A 21 17.63 -15.93 -1.27
CA GLY A 21 18.84 -15.15 -1.53
C GLY A 21 19.57 -14.78 -0.23
N THR A 22 20.43 -13.79 -0.27
CA THR A 22 21.32 -13.42 0.84
C THR A 22 21.09 -12.00 1.38
N ASP A 23 20.22 -11.21 0.77
CA ASP A 23 19.98 -9.85 1.24
C ASP A 23 19.06 -9.89 2.47
N ARG A 24 19.53 -9.33 3.59
CA ARG A 24 18.77 -9.21 4.84
C ARG A 24 17.39 -8.56 4.63
N ASN A 25 17.30 -7.63 3.71
CA ASN A 25 16.11 -6.83 3.45
C ASN A 25 15.18 -7.44 2.40
N PHE A 26 15.35 -8.73 2.06
CA PHE A 26 14.38 -9.41 1.19
C PHE A 26 13.05 -9.57 1.93
N TYR A 27 11.97 -9.25 1.24
CA TYR A 27 10.60 -9.34 1.71
C TYR A 27 9.66 -9.85 0.62
N ASP A 28 8.52 -10.39 1.02
CA ASP A 28 7.38 -10.66 0.17
C ASP A 28 6.11 -10.26 0.93
N ARG A 29 5.30 -9.34 0.38
CA ARG A 29 4.23 -8.69 1.12
C ARG A 29 2.99 -8.43 0.26
N ALA A 30 1.80 -8.54 0.90
CA ALA A 30 0.52 -8.14 0.35
C ALA A 30 -0.07 -6.95 1.14
N TYR A 31 -0.82 -6.11 0.44
CA TYR A 31 -1.66 -5.05 0.97
C TYR A 31 -3.08 -5.21 0.43
N PHE A 32 -4.07 -4.92 1.28
CA PHE A 32 -5.49 -4.92 0.96
C PHE A 32 -6.13 -3.64 1.47
N GLY A 33 -7.04 -3.06 0.68
CA GLY A 33 -7.83 -1.90 1.07
C GLY A 33 -9.27 -2.02 0.58
N ALA A 34 -10.24 -1.72 1.43
CA ALA A 34 -11.66 -1.61 1.09
C ALA A 34 -12.23 -0.32 1.67
N PHE A 35 -13.01 0.43 0.91
CA PHE A 35 -13.41 1.78 1.23
C PHE A 35 -14.90 1.98 0.95
N THR A 36 -15.67 2.36 1.97
CA THR A 36 -17.10 2.65 1.81
C THR A 36 -17.34 4.12 1.54
N ALA A 37 -18.52 4.42 1.02
CA ALA A 37 -18.93 5.81 0.73
C ALA A 37 -19.10 6.67 1.98
N ASP A 38 -19.44 6.05 3.10
CA ASP A 38 -19.66 6.69 4.39
C ASP A 38 -18.41 6.80 5.27
N GLY A 39 -17.23 6.46 4.69
CA GLY A 39 -15.93 6.73 5.29
C GLY A 39 -15.36 5.60 6.15
N ILE A 40 -15.92 4.39 6.09
CA ILE A 40 -15.25 3.22 6.66
C ILE A 40 -14.11 2.81 5.74
N ALA A 41 -12.91 2.68 6.28
CA ALA A 41 -11.77 2.13 5.57
C ALA A 41 -11.26 0.89 6.30
N VAL A 42 -11.14 -0.23 5.57
CA VAL A 42 -10.52 -1.46 6.05
C VAL A 42 -9.23 -1.66 5.29
N THR A 43 -8.11 -1.72 6.01
CA THR A 43 -6.80 -1.95 5.37
C THR A 43 -6.06 -3.06 6.09
N ALA A 44 -5.33 -3.86 5.34
CA ALA A 44 -4.51 -4.91 5.90
C ALA A 44 -3.16 -5.02 5.19
N ALA A 45 -2.14 -5.42 5.94
CA ALA A 45 -0.83 -5.80 5.41
C ALA A 45 -0.47 -7.20 5.92
N PHE A 46 0.18 -7.99 5.07
CA PHE A 46 0.66 -9.33 5.38
C PHE A 46 2.03 -9.50 4.77
N GLY A 47 3.05 -9.81 5.54
CA GLY A 47 4.42 -9.86 5.05
C GLY A 47 5.26 -10.99 5.65
N ILE A 48 6.16 -11.53 4.83
CA ILE A 48 7.21 -12.45 5.25
C ILE A 48 8.57 -11.86 4.94
N TYR A 49 9.52 -12.09 5.84
CA TYR A 49 10.89 -11.59 5.78
C TYR A 49 11.85 -12.76 6.03
N PRO A 50 12.08 -13.61 5.01
CA PRO A 50 12.73 -14.91 5.20
C PRO A 50 14.14 -14.81 5.76
N ASN A 51 14.91 -13.80 5.34
CA ASN A 51 16.33 -13.69 5.73
C ASN A 51 16.55 -13.07 7.11
N ILE A 52 15.46 -12.66 7.80
CA ILE A 52 15.47 -12.29 9.22
C ILE A 52 14.53 -13.17 10.06
N GLY A 53 13.87 -14.17 9.44
CA GLY A 53 13.05 -15.16 10.12
C GLY A 53 11.77 -14.61 10.75
N VAL A 54 11.18 -13.53 10.17
CA VAL A 54 9.99 -12.86 10.71
C VAL A 54 8.84 -12.95 9.72
N ALA A 55 7.62 -13.07 10.25
CA ALA A 55 6.38 -12.84 9.54
C ALA A 55 5.49 -11.90 10.35
N ASP A 56 4.84 -10.93 9.69
CA ASP A 56 3.92 -10.01 10.33
C ASP A 56 2.62 -9.82 9.54
N ALA A 57 1.55 -9.52 10.25
CA ALA A 57 0.28 -9.17 9.66
C ALA A 57 -0.41 -8.08 10.49
N HIS A 58 -1.14 -7.22 9.80
CA HIS A 58 -1.83 -6.09 10.42
C HIS A 58 -3.21 -5.94 9.79
N LEU A 59 -4.22 -5.66 10.61
CA LEU A 59 -5.54 -5.24 10.17
C LEU A 59 -5.85 -3.88 10.80
N SER A 60 -6.40 -2.97 10.03
CA SER A 60 -6.84 -1.67 10.52
C SER A 60 -8.22 -1.34 9.98
N VAL A 61 -9.11 -0.89 10.87
CA VAL A 61 -10.44 -0.39 10.51
C VAL A 61 -10.57 1.05 10.99
N THR A 62 -10.73 1.96 10.05
CA THR A 62 -10.98 3.38 10.34
C THR A 62 -12.47 3.64 10.32
N LEU A 63 -12.97 4.20 11.41
CA LEU A 63 -14.39 4.52 11.61
C LEU A 63 -14.51 5.75 12.50
N ALA A 64 -15.31 6.74 12.09
CA ALA A 64 -15.64 7.94 12.87
C ALA A 64 -14.41 8.66 13.49
N GLY A 65 -13.33 8.81 12.69
CA GLY A 65 -12.11 9.48 13.13
C GLY A 65 -11.19 8.66 14.04
N ARG A 66 -11.51 7.40 14.27
CA ARG A 66 -10.70 6.44 15.01
C ARG A 66 -10.23 5.32 14.11
N GLN A 67 -9.00 4.90 14.28
CA GLN A 67 -8.39 3.80 13.54
C GLN A 67 -8.06 2.68 14.52
N HIS A 68 -8.84 1.61 14.47
CA HIS A 68 -8.67 0.40 15.28
C HIS A 68 -7.69 -0.53 14.57
N CYS A 69 -6.65 -0.96 15.26
CA CYS A 69 -5.56 -1.70 14.67
C CYS A 69 -5.30 -3.01 15.42
N LEU A 70 -5.06 -4.06 14.68
CA LEU A 70 -4.52 -5.34 15.13
C LEU A 70 -3.14 -5.53 14.52
N HIS A 71 -2.15 -5.83 15.36
CA HIS A 71 -0.78 -6.12 14.96
C HIS A 71 -0.40 -7.52 15.39
N VAL A 72 0.18 -8.29 14.50
CA VAL A 72 0.67 -9.64 14.76
C VAL A 72 2.09 -9.77 14.22
N SER A 73 2.98 -10.35 15.00
CA SER A 73 4.31 -10.74 14.55
C SER A 73 4.67 -12.11 15.12
N GLN A 74 5.32 -12.92 14.31
CA GLN A 74 5.78 -14.25 14.71
C GLN A 74 7.09 -14.63 14.03
N VAL A 75 7.74 -15.66 14.58
CA VAL A 75 8.83 -16.32 13.86
C VAL A 75 8.26 -16.96 12.60
N LEU A 76 8.94 -16.74 11.46
CA LEU A 76 8.55 -17.33 10.19
C LEU A 76 8.62 -18.85 10.25
N GLY A 77 7.49 -19.50 10.01
CA GLY A 77 7.38 -20.93 9.82
C GLY A 77 7.41 -21.30 8.32
N ASP A 78 6.41 -22.06 7.90
CA ASP A 78 6.22 -22.35 6.47
C ASP A 78 5.80 -21.08 5.73
N ARG A 79 6.68 -20.57 4.87
CA ARG A 79 6.44 -19.34 4.09
C ARG A 79 5.31 -19.46 3.07
N THR A 80 4.85 -20.66 2.76
CA THR A 80 3.75 -20.93 1.82
C THR A 80 2.38 -20.96 2.50
N ALA A 81 2.33 -20.96 3.83
CA ALA A 81 1.09 -21.13 4.58
C ALA A 81 0.09 -20.00 4.44
N MET A 82 0.53 -18.78 4.07
CA MET A 82 -0.28 -17.57 3.95
C MET A 82 -1.18 -17.32 5.18
N ALA A 83 -0.67 -17.68 6.36
CA ALA A 83 -1.33 -17.50 7.66
C ALA A 83 -0.33 -17.01 8.72
N ILE A 84 -0.70 -15.96 9.45
CA ILE A 84 0.09 -15.36 10.52
C ILE A 84 -0.85 -15.06 11.68
N GLY A 85 -0.75 -15.86 12.77
CA GLY A 85 -1.69 -15.78 13.87
C GLY A 85 -3.15 -15.91 13.40
N PRO A 86 -4.04 -14.93 13.75
CA PRO A 86 -5.43 -14.96 13.33
C PRO A 86 -5.67 -14.51 11.88
N VAL A 87 -4.65 -14.05 11.17
CA VAL A 87 -4.76 -13.48 9.81
C VAL A 87 -4.45 -14.53 8.77
N ARG A 88 -5.35 -14.70 7.78
CA ARG A 88 -5.20 -15.67 6.69
C ARG A 88 -5.61 -15.06 5.36
N ILE A 89 -4.85 -15.36 4.31
CA ILE A 89 -5.17 -15.07 2.93
C ILE A 89 -5.47 -16.38 2.21
N GLU A 90 -6.63 -16.47 1.58
CA GLU A 90 -7.04 -17.58 0.74
C GLU A 90 -7.03 -17.14 -0.72
N VAL A 91 -6.32 -17.86 -1.58
CA VAL A 91 -6.32 -17.63 -3.03
C VAL A 91 -7.45 -18.46 -3.63
N CYS A 92 -8.58 -17.82 -3.90
CA CYS A 92 -9.75 -18.48 -4.52
C CYS A 92 -9.53 -18.69 -6.02
N GLU A 93 -9.09 -17.63 -6.71
CA GLU A 93 -8.68 -17.66 -8.11
C GLU A 93 -7.46 -16.76 -8.29
N PRO A 94 -6.28 -17.31 -8.66
CA PRO A 94 -5.05 -16.53 -8.78
C PRO A 94 -5.19 -15.33 -9.73
N LEU A 95 -4.70 -14.17 -9.29
CA LEU A 95 -4.78 -12.88 -9.97
C LEU A 95 -6.20 -12.33 -10.18
N HIS A 96 -7.22 -12.99 -9.64
CA HIS A 96 -8.61 -12.55 -9.77
C HIS A 96 -9.33 -12.45 -8.43
N GLU A 97 -9.36 -13.51 -7.60
CA GLU A 97 -10.14 -13.52 -6.37
C GLU A 97 -9.35 -14.02 -5.18
N LEU A 98 -9.30 -13.22 -4.13
CA LEU A 98 -8.68 -13.55 -2.85
C LEU A 98 -9.68 -13.28 -1.72
N ARG A 99 -9.56 -14.07 -0.65
CA ARG A 99 -10.30 -13.86 0.58
C ARG A 99 -9.34 -13.55 1.71
N LEU A 100 -9.57 -12.44 2.41
CA LEU A 100 -8.86 -12.04 3.63
C LEU A 100 -9.73 -12.38 4.83
N VAL A 101 -9.23 -13.24 5.71
CA VAL A 101 -9.91 -13.66 6.93
C VAL A 101 -9.07 -13.30 8.14
N VAL A 102 -9.70 -12.62 9.10
CA VAL A 102 -9.08 -12.31 10.39
C VAL A 102 -10.05 -12.76 11.49
N GLU A 103 -9.59 -13.69 12.32
CA GLU A 103 -10.39 -14.30 13.40
C GLU A 103 -9.85 -13.82 14.76
N ASP A 104 -10.29 -12.63 15.18
CA ASP A 104 -9.90 -12.01 16.45
C ASP A 104 -11.15 -11.47 17.17
N ALA A 105 -11.10 -11.44 18.51
CA ALA A 105 -12.26 -11.07 19.31
C ALA A 105 -12.60 -9.58 19.27
N GLU A 106 -11.62 -8.71 19.08
CA GLU A 106 -11.80 -7.26 19.08
C GLU A 106 -11.93 -6.68 17.67
N LEU A 107 -11.21 -7.28 16.70
CA LEU A 107 -11.12 -6.79 15.33
C LEU A 107 -11.05 -7.96 14.35
N SER A 108 -12.14 -8.26 13.67
CA SER A 108 -12.20 -9.38 12.73
C SER A 108 -12.77 -8.98 11.37
N CYS A 109 -12.45 -9.74 10.34
CA CYS A 109 -13.06 -9.57 9.02
C CYS A 109 -13.09 -10.89 8.24
N ASP A 110 -14.02 -10.93 7.29
CA ASP A 110 -14.13 -11.96 6.28
C ASP A 110 -14.52 -11.25 4.97
N LEU A 111 -13.53 -10.96 4.13
CA LEU A 111 -13.66 -10.10 2.97
C LEU A 111 -13.16 -10.81 1.71
N THR A 112 -13.98 -10.83 0.67
CA THR A 112 -13.63 -11.29 -0.67
C THR A 112 -13.26 -10.09 -1.54
N PHE A 113 -12.09 -10.15 -2.16
CA PHE A 113 -11.56 -9.16 -3.10
C PHE A 113 -11.60 -9.75 -4.51
N THR A 114 -12.53 -9.27 -5.34
CA THR A 114 -12.68 -9.71 -6.74
C THR A 114 -12.10 -8.65 -7.67
N GLY A 115 -11.11 -9.00 -8.46
CA GLY A 115 -10.39 -8.09 -9.36
C GLY A 115 -11.28 -7.52 -10.46
N ARG A 116 -11.27 -6.20 -10.63
CA ARG A 116 -11.99 -5.50 -11.70
C ARG A 116 -11.28 -5.53 -13.05
N HIS A 117 -10.01 -5.83 -13.05
CA HIS A 117 -9.15 -5.99 -14.23
C HIS A 117 -7.98 -6.90 -13.89
N PHE A 118 -7.25 -7.40 -14.90
CA PHE A 118 -6.01 -8.11 -14.64
C PHE A 118 -5.01 -7.20 -13.91
N PRO A 119 -4.25 -7.67 -12.91
CA PRO A 119 -3.32 -6.84 -12.18
C PRO A 119 -2.33 -6.11 -13.09
N ILE A 120 -2.01 -4.88 -12.76
CA ILE A 120 -0.91 -4.16 -13.41
C ILE A 120 0.41 -4.57 -12.77
N GLU A 121 1.43 -4.83 -13.60
CA GLU A 121 2.81 -4.92 -13.14
C GLU A 121 3.42 -3.53 -13.25
N GLU A 122 3.71 -2.90 -12.11
CA GLU A 122 4.32 -1.58 -12.08
C GLU A 122 5.78 -1.64 -12.56
N PRO A 123 6.36 -0.53 -13.05
CA PRO A 123 7.79 -0.48 -13.35
C PRO A 123 8.60 -0.89 -12.13
N ARG A 124 9.60 -1.76 -12.31
CA ARG A 124 10.44 -2.24 -11.22
C ARG A 124 11.08 -1.08 -10.46
N PHE A 125 10.98 -1.13 -9.16
CA PHE A 125 11.53 -0.11 -8.26
C PHE A 125 13.01 -0.40 -8.03
N ILE A 126 13.88 0.43 -8.59
CA ILE A 126 15.34 0.28 -8.45
C ILE A 126 15.92 1.59 -7.91
N GLN A 127 16.47 1.53 -6.70
CA GLN A 127 17.17 2.64 -6.05
C GLN A 127 18.43 2.12 -5.36
N ARG A 128 19.55 2.78 -5.62
CA ARG A 128 20.83 2.44 -5.01
C ARG A 128 21.34 3.58 -4.15
N ILE A 129 22.03 3.21 -3.07
CA ILE A 129 22.84 4.11 -2.28
C ILE A 129 24.29 3.61 -2.40
N GLY A 130 25.11 4.31 -3.20
CA GLY A 130 26.41 3.81 -3.61
C GLY A 130 26.29 2.49 -4.38
N THR A 131 26.97 1.44 -3.92
CA THR A 131 26.94 0.10 -4.54
C THR A 131 25.82 -0.78 -4.00
N ARG A 132 25.17 -0.40 -2.91
CA ARG A 132 24.12 -1.19 -2.25
C ARG A 132 22.75 -0.91 -2.85
N SER A 133 21.97 -1.96 -3.12
CA SER A 133 20.55 -1.83 -3.41
C SER A 133 19.80 -1.38 -2.16
N PHE A 134 19.21 -0.19 -2.22
CA PHE A 134 18.31 0.32 -1.18
C PHE A 134 16.88 -0.17 -1.44
N MET A 135 16.48 -0.15 -2.73
CA MET A 135 15.26 -0.77 -3.23
C MET A 135 15.58 -1.52 -4.52
N ASP A 136 15.07 -2.73 -4.62
CA ASP A 136 15.06 -3.53 -5.84
C ASP A 136 13.90 -4.52 -5.75
N TYR A 137 12.69 -4.07 -6.13
CA TYR A 137 11.50 -4.88 -5.98
C TYR A 137 10.50 -4.71 -7.13
N THR A 138 9.68 -5.73 -7.33
CA THR A 138 8.53 -5.73 -8.23
C THR A 138 7.26 -5.54 -7.41
N ARG A 139 6.26 -4.87 -8.00
CA ARG A 139 4.92 -4.74 -7.44
C ARG A 139 3.85 -4.96 -8.49
N LEU A 140 2.82 -5.71 -8.12
CA LEU A 140 1.54 -5.73 -8.83
C LEU A 140 0.49 -4.94 -8.04
N SER A 141 -0.43 -4.28 -8.75
CA SER A 141 -1.57 -3.57 -8.16
C SER A 141 -2.85 -3.91 -8.92
N GLN A 142 -3.96 -4.03 -8.20
CA GLN A 142 -5.25 -4.40 -8.78
C GLN A 142 -6.40 -3.70 -8.06
N ALA A 143 -7.30 -3.08 -8.82
CA ALA A 143 -8.57 -2.62 -8.28
C ALA A 143 -9.52 -3.81 -8.12
N CYS A 144 -10.24 -3.80 -7.01
CA CYS A 144 -11.16 -4.86 -6.64
C CYS A 144 -12.55 -4.30 -6.34
N GLU A 145 -13.52 -5.15 -6.47
CA GLU A 145 -14.79 -5.05 -5.79
C GLU A 145 -14.68 -5.88 -4.51
N VAL A 146 -15.13 -5.33 -3.37
CA VAL A 146 -14.99 -6.00 -2.08
C VAL A 146 -16.33 -6.21 -1.43
N SER A 147 -16.58 -7.46 -1.01
CA SER A 147 -17.79 -7.84 -0.26
C SER A 147 -17.44 -8.69 0.95
N GLY A 148 -18.28 -8.61 1.98
CA GLY A 148 -18.10 -9.40 3.20
C GLY A 148 -18.50 -8.65 4.45
N THR A 149 -17.86 -8.98 5.57
CA THR A 149 -18.15 -8.39 6.87
C THR A 149 -16.88 -8.00 7.60
N VAL A 150 -16.97 -6.93 8.39
CA VAL A 150 -15.94 -6.52 9.33
C VAL A 150 -16.59 -6.27 10.69
N GLN A 151 -15.92 -6.69 11.77
CA GLN A 151 -16.34 -6.40 13.14
C GLN A 151 -15.30 -5.53 13.81
N VAL A 152 -15.75 -4.43 14.39
CA VAL A 152 -14.91 -3.45 15.07
C VAL A 152 -15.72 -2.75 16.18
N ALA A 153 -15.10 -2.49 17.31
CA ALA A 153 -15.72 -1.80 18.45
C ALA A 153 -17.07 -2.43 18.87
N GLY A 154 -17.19 -3.76 18.80
CA GLY A 154 -18.39 -4.51 19.16
C GLY A 154 -19.54 -4.47 18.15
N ALA A 155 -19.36 -3.84 16.99
CA ALA A 155 -20.36 -3.75 15.93
C ALA A 155 -19.88 -4.47 14.64
N ALA A 156 -20.85 -5.05 13.91
CA ALA A 156 -20.61 -5.68 12.61
C ALA A 156 -21.07 -4.75 11.49
N TYR A 157 -20.22 -4.60 10.48
CA TYR A 157 -20.46 -3.81 9.28
C TYR A 157 -20.40 -4.72 8.06
N ARG A 158 -21.41 -4.65 7.21
CA ARG A 158 -21.43 -5.35 5.93
C ARG A 158 -20.87 -4.43 4.85
N LEU A 159 -19.92 -4.95 4.09
CA LEU A 159 -19.46 -4.38 2.84
C LEU A 159 -20.17 -5.09 1.69
N ASP A 160 -20.77 -4.35 0.80
CA ASP A 160 -21.52 -4.89 -0.32
C ASP A 160 -21.07 -4.23 -1.62
N ALA A 161 -20.20 -4.93 -2.36
CA ALA A 161 -19.61 -4.47 -3.62
C ALA A 161 -18.95 -3.08 -3.53
N VAL A 162 -18.20 -2.84 -2.43
CA VAL A 162 -17.52 -1.54 -2.23
C VAL A 162 -16.23 -1.47 -3.04
N ASP A 163 -15.74 -0.24 -3.26
CA ASP A 163 -14.46 -0.01 -3.91
C ASP A 163 -13.32 -0.53 -3.04
N GLY A 164 -12.44 -1.29 -3.67
CA GLY A 164 -11.26 -1.81 -3.00
C GLY A 164 -10.08 -1.96 -3.94
N LEU A 165 -8.97 -2.32 -3.36
CA LEU A 165 -7.73 -2.55 -4.10
C LEU A 165 -6.82 -3.48 -3.32
N ARG A 166 -5.87 -4.05 -4.02
CA ARG A 166 -4.79 -4.82 -3.43
C ARG A 166 -3.48 -4.58 -4.15
N ASP A 167 -2.38 -4.75 -3.45
CA ASP A 167 -1.07 -4.89 -4.06
C ASP A 167 -0.31 -6.11 -3.50
N ARG A 168 0.66 -6.56 -4.27
CA ARG A 168 1.70 -7.50 -3.87
C ARG A 168 3.03 -6.92 -4.28
N SER A 169 4.02 -7.01 -3.40
CA SER A 169 5.38 -6.61 -3.73
C SER A 169 6.41 -7.54 -3.09
N TRP A 170 7.50 -7.80 -3.83
CA TRP A 170 8.58 -8.67 -3.39
C TRP A 170 9.93 -8.21 -3.92
N GLY A 171 10.96 -8.43 -3.14
CA GLY A 171 12.32 -8.00 -3.45
C GLY A 171 13.02 -7.38 -2.25
N ILE A 172 13.81 -6.35 -2.49
CA ILE A 172 14.64 -5.70 -1.47
C ILE A 172 14.11 -4.30 -1.18
N ARG A 173 13.88 -4.01 0.11
CA ARG A 173 13.64 -2.66 0.65
C ARG A 173 13.92 -2.68 2.15
N PRO A 174 14.20 -1.52 2.79
CA PRO A 174 14.45 -1.49 4.24
C PRO A 174 13.30 -2.10 5.03
N VAL A 175 13.60 -3.13 5.84
CA VAL A 175 12.65 -3.83 6.71
C VAL A 175 13.31 -4.14 8.07
N GLY A 176 12.48 -4.27 9.10
CA GLY A 176 12.94 -4.61 10.44
C GLY A 176 13.78 -3.52 11.09
N GLU A 177 14.68 -3.92 11.94
CA GLU A 177 15.64 -3.04 12.62
C GLU A 177 16.56 -2.33 11.62
N ARG A 178 17.01 -1.12 12.00
CA ARG A 178 18.03 -0.43 11.23
C ARG A 178 19.27 -1.30 11.08
N ASP A 179 19.94 -1.18 9.95
CA ASP A 179 21.22 -1.83 9.73
C ASP A 179 22.22 -1.38 10.82
N PRO A 180 22.80 -2.31 11.58
CA PRO A 180 23.74 -1.98 12.66
C PRO A 180 25.00 -1.31 12.15
N GLN A 181 25.34 -1.49 10.88
CA GLN A 181 26.48 -0.84 10.23
C GLN A 181 26.00 -0.05 9.01
N PRO A 182 25.66 1.24 9.21
CA PRO A 182 25.20 2.08 8.11
C PRO A 182 26.31 2.29 7.08
N GLN A 183 25.90 2.53 5.84
CA GLN A 183 26.81 2.83 4.74
C GLN A 183 27.59 4.13 5.01
N GLN A 184 28.83 4.17 4.53
CA GLN A 184 29.70 5.36 4.58
C GLN A 184 29.97 5.90 3.17
N PRO A 185 30.00 7.23 2.98
CA PRO A 185 29.54 8.25 3.94
C PRO A 185 28.03 8.18 4.20
N PRO A 186 27.57 8.71 5.34
CA PRO A 186 26.14 8.77 5.63
C PRO A 186 25.40 9.55 4.54
N VAL A 187 24.21 9.03 4.14
CA VAL A 187 23.33 9.70 3.19
C VAL A 187 22.12 10.21 3.94
N GLU A 188 21.79 11.48 3.75
CA GLU A 188 20.56 12.04 4.30
C GLU A 188 19.34 11.32 3.75
N PRO A 189 18.41 10.89 4.61
CA PRO A 189 17.19 10.23 4.15
C PRO A 189 16.39 11.14 3.24
N GLN A 190 16.09 10.67 2.04
CA GLN A 190 15.21 11.34 1.09
C GLN A 190 14.29 10.30 0.46
N PHE A 191 12.98 10.57 0.47
CA PHE A 191 11.99 9.75 -0.18
C PHE A 191 10.76 10.56 -0.50
N PHE A 192 10.35 10.58 -1.75
CA PHE A 192 9.08 11.14 -2.20
C PHE A 192 8.26 10.05 -2.87
N TRP A 193 7.06 9.84 -2.34
CA TRP A 193 6.13 8.81 -2.79
C TRP A 193 4.74 9.36 -2.89
N LEU A 194 4.10 9.14 -4.04
CA LEU A 194 2.67 9.28 -4.23
C LEU A 194 2.13 8.03 -4.94
N TRP A 195 0.93 7.62 -4.59
CA TRP A 195 0.19 6.54 -5.21
C TRP A 195 -1.30 6.86 -5.21
N THR A 196 -1.92 6.80 -6.39
CA THR A 196 -3.28 7.29 -6.57
C THR A 196 -4.10 6.37 -7.45
N PRO A 197 -4.68 5.29 -6.91
CA PRO A 197 -5.75 4.57 -7.57
C PRO A 197 -7.03 5.39 -7.58
N VAL A 198 -7.75 5.42 -8.73
CA VAL A 198 -9.03 6.10 -8.88
C VAL A 198 -10.03 5.18 -9.55
N HIS A 199 -11.13 4.91 -8.86
CA HIS A 199 -12.23 4.09 -9.35
C HIS A 199 -13.23 4.94 -10.12
N LEU A 200 -13.49 4.53 -11.36
CA LEU A 200 -14.53 5.05 -12.25
C LEU A 200 -15.52 3.93 -12.55
N PRO A 201 -16.72 4.24 -13.02
CA PRO A 201 -17.76 3.22 -13.26
C PRO A 201 -17.36 2.08 -14.19
N ASN A 202 -16.46 2.33 -15.16
CA ASN A 202 -16.09 1.37 -16.21
C ASN A 202 -14.57 1.12 -16.32
N ARG A 203 -13.76 1.79 -15.53
CA ARG A 203 -12.30 1.67 -15.57
C ARG A 203 -11.67 2.14 -14.26
N THR A 204 -10.41 1.76 -14.04
CA THR A 204 -9.59 2.28 -12.94
C THR A 204 -8.39 3.03 -13.51
N LEU A 205 -8.05 4.16 -12.91
CA LEU A 205 -6.84 4.90 -13.20
C LEU A 205 -5.82 4.65 -12.08
N TRP A 206 -4.58 4.42 -12.47
CA TRP A 206 -3.46 4.21 -11.55
C TRP A 206 -2.36 5.19 -11.87
N TRP A 207 -1.86 5.87 -10.89
CA TRP A 207 -0.64 6.64 -11.02
C TRP A 207 0.19 6.53 -9.76
N HIS A 208 1.50 6.42 -9.95
CA HIS A 208 2.46 6.52 -8.87
C HIS A 208 3.67 7.32 -9.31
N VAL A 209 4.38 7.86 -8.34
CA VAL A 209 5.68 8.49 -8.54
C VAL A 209 6.57 8.34 -7.34
N ASN A 210 7.82 7.97 -7.60
CA ASN A 210 8.95 8.24 -6.73
C ASN A 210 9.85 9.27 -7.38
N ALA A 211 10.33 10.24 -6.60
CA ALA A 211 11.18 11.31 -7.10
C ALA A 211 12.32 11.63 -6.15
N ASP A 212 13.38 12.22 -6.70
CA ASP A 212 14.50 12.78 -5.94
C ASP A 212 14.13 14.13 -5.29
N GLU A 213 15.06 14.72 -4.55
CA GLU A 213 14.87 16.01 -3.87
C GLU A 213 14.56 17.18 -4.82
N HIS A 214 14.91 17.06 -6.10
CA HIS A 214 14.65 18.06 -7.13
C HIS A 214 13.34 17.83 -7.91
N GLY A 215 12.59 16.78 -7.55
CA GLY A 215 11.33 16.41 -8.22
C GLY A 215 11.51 15.60 -9.50
N ARG A 216 12.72 15.09 -9.78
CA ARG A 216 12.96 14.20 -10.93
C ARG A 216 12.48 12.81 -10.59
N ALA A 217 11.46 12.35 -11.32
CA ALA A 217 10.94 11.00 -11.12
C ALA A 217 11.97 9.94 -11.54
N TRP A 218 12.24 8.99 -10.65
CA TRP A 218 13.05 7.81 -10.95
C TRP A 218 12.20 6.54 -11.12
N ASN A 219 10.93 6.56 -10.66
CA ASN A 219 9.92 5.56 -10.96
C ASN A 219 8.55 6.21 -11.05
N THR A 220 7.85 6.07 -12.16
CA THR A 220 6.50 6.63 -12.36
C THR A 220 5.81 5.95 -13.53
N ARG A 221 4.49 5.78 -13.44
CA ARG A 221 3.62 5.38 -14.55
C ARG A 221 2.18 5.80 -14.28
N LEU A 222 1.52 6.32 -15.30
CA LEU A 222 0.07 6.37 -15.40
C LEU A 222 -0.41 5.11 -16.13
N THR A 223 -1.47 4.47 -15.64
CA THR A 223 -2.10 3.33 -16.32
C THR A 223 -3.60 3.46 -16.22
N VAL A 224 -4.29 3.27 -17.34
CA VAL A 224 -5.75 3.20 -17.45
C VAL A 224 -6.13 1.76 -17.70
N CYS A 225 -6.96 1.19 -16.83
CA CYS A 225 -7.41 -0.21 -16.87
C CYS A 225 -8.92 -0.27 -17.04
N PRO A 226 -9.45 -0.55 -18.23
CA PRO A 226 -10.88 -0.85 -18.39
C PRO A 226 -11.29 -2.07 -17.55
N HIS A 227 -12.49 -2.07 -16.97
CA HIS A 227 -12.96 -3.22 -16.20
C HIS A 227 -13.09 -4.46 -17.09
N GLY A 228 -12.74 -5.63 -16.54
CA GLY A 228 -12.66 -6.89 -17.28
C GLY A 228 -11.49 -6.99 -18.26
N SER A 229 -10.57 -6.01 -18.28
CA SER A 229 -9.48 -5.99 -19.24
C SER A 229 -8.33 -6.92 -18.85
N VAL A 230 -7.67 -7.43 -19.90
CA VAL A 230 -6.38 -8.14 -19.86
C VAL A 230 -5.22 -7.14 -20.08
N PRO A 231 -3.96 -7.51 -19.82
CA PRO A 231 -2.81 -6.59 -19.90
C PRO A 231 -2.69 -5.80 -21.21
N ASP A 232 -2.97 -6.42 -22.34
CA ASP A 232 -2.88 -5.80 -23.68
C ASP A 232 -3.91 -4.68 -23.90
N LYS A 233 -4.89 -4.53 -23.01
CA LYS A 233 -5.91 -3.48 -23.04
C LYS A 233 -5.63 -2.36 -22.06
N HIS A 234 -4.58 -2.49 -21.24
CA HIS A 234 -4.15 -1.42 -20.36
C HIS A 234 -3.46 -0.33 -21.19
N VAL A 235 -3.86 0.91 -21.00
CA VAL A 235 -3.25 2.06 -21.67
C VAL A 235 -2.31 2.75 -20.70
N HIS A 236 -1.04 2.91 -21.10
CA HIS A 236 -0.06 3.61 -20.29
C HIS A 236 0.00 5.10 -20.64
N GLY A 237 0.71 5.86 -19.80
CA GLY A 237 0.89 7.28 -20.01
C GLY A 237 1.83 7.89 -18.99
N THR A 238 1.87 9.21 -19.03
CA THR A 238 2.65 10.04 -18.09
C THR A 238 1.73 11.00 -17.36
N ALA A 239 2.09 11.36 -16.12
CA ALA A 239 1.36 12.36 -15.38
C ALA A 239 2.27 13.12 -14.40
N THR A 240 1.79 14.27 -13.99
CA THR A 240 2.35 15.07 -12.91
C THR A 240 1.25 15.46 -11.93
N MET A 241 1.63 15.76 -10.68
CA MET A 241 0.67 16.19 -9.68
C MET A 241 1.15 17.46 -9.00
N ALA A 242 0.28 18.47 -8.97
CA ALA A 242 0.40 19.62 -8.10
C ALA A 242 -0.26 19.29 -6.76
N LEU A 243 0.48 19.46 -5.66
CA LEU A 243 0.03 19.17 -4.30
C LEU A 243 -0.19 20.46 -3.51
N GLU A 244 -1.17 20.43 -2.63
CA GLU A 244 -1.39 21.40 -1.56
C GLU A 244 -1.04 20.74 -0.23
N LEU A 245 -0.24 21.42 0.62
CA LEU A 245 0.15 20.93 1.93
C LEU A 245 -0.53 21.74 3.04
N ALA A 246 -0.79 21.11 4.16
CA ALA A 246 -1.12 21.83 5.38
C ALA A 246 0.08 22.71 5.79
N PRO A 247 -0.13 23.98 6.15
CA PRO A 247 0.94 24.94 6.39
C PRO A 247 1.97 24.43 7.41
N GLY A 248 3.26 24.47 7.06
CA GLY A 248 4.37 24.06 7.91
C GLY A 248 4.49 22.55 8.12
N THR A 249 3.78 21.75 7.34
CA THR A 249 3.79 20.29 7.48
C THR A 249 4.14 19.59 6.17
N ARG A 250 4.23 18.24 6.22
CA ARG A 250 4.38 17.36 5.05
C ARG A 250 3.08 16.65 4.67
N TRP A 251 1.97 17.05 5.29
CA TRP A 251 0.66 16.46 5.03
C TRP A 251 0.00 17.09 3.82
N VAL A 252 -0.34 16.24 2.87
CA VAL A 252 -1.12 16.65 1.69
C VAL A 252 -2.57 16.89 2.09
N THR A 253 -3.13 17.99 1.61
CA THR A 253 -4.53 18.39 1.84
C THR A 253 -5.37 18.36 0.57
N ALA A 254 -4.74 18.47 -0.60
CA ALA A 254 -5.39 18.31 -1.90
C ALA A 254 -4.34 18.04 -2.98
N GLY A 255 -4.79 17.61 -4.15
CA GLY A 255 -3.92 17.40 -5.29
C GLY A 255 -4.66 17.52 -6.62
N THR A 256 -3.94 17.95 -7.65
CA THR A 256 -4.43 17.95 -9.04
C THR A 256 -3.44 17.22 -9.92
N LEU A 257 -3.84 16.05 -10.43
CA LEU A 257 -3.09 15.27 -11.40
C LEU A 257 -3.44 15.74 -12.81
N THR A 258 -2.42 15.93 -13.63
CA THR A 258 -2.56 16.16 -15.07
C THR A 258 -1.79 15.08 -15.81
N GLY A 259 -2.48 14.34 -16.67
CA GLY A 259 -1.93 13.19 -17.38
C GLY A 259 -2.23 13.21 -18.86
N LEU A 260 -1.42 12.44 -19.60
CA LEU A 260 -1.58 12.16 -21.02
C LEU A 260 -1.29 10.68 -21.26
N THR A 261 -2.26 9.98 -21.81
CA THR A 261 -2.11 8.56 -22.18
C THR A 261 -1.43 8.41 -23.56
N GLU A 262 -0.90 7.23 -23.84
CA GLU A 262 -0.23 6.93 -25.12
C GLU A 262 -1.18 6.97 -26.31
N ASP A 263 -2.49 6.75 -26.11
CA ASP A 263 -3.55 6.89 -27.13
C ASP A 263 -4.09 8.32 -27.25
N GLY A 264 -3.54 9.27 -26.47
CA GLY A 264 -3.80 10.70 -26.59
C GLY A 264 -4.91 11.25 -25.69
N GLU A 265 -5.48 10.47 -24.77
CA GLU A 265 -6.44 10.96 -23.80
C GLU A 265 -5.77 11.93 -22.81
N ARG A 266 -6.36 13.10 -22.61
CA ARG A 266 -5.93 14.07 -21.61
C ARG A 266 -6.76 13.89 -20.35
N LEU A 267 -6.09 13.74 -19.21
CA LEU A 267 -6.69 13.53 -17.91
C LEU A 267 -6.35 14.71 -17.00
N ARG A 268 -7.35 15.22 -16.29
CA ARG A 268 -7.19 16.15 -15.19
C ARG A 268 -8.05 15.65 -14.02
N LEU A 269 -7.40 15.23 -12.94
CA LEU A 269 -8.06 14.67 -11.76
C LEU A 269 -7.81 15.60 -10.58
N ARG A 270 -8.87 16.08 -9.94
CA ARG A 270 -8.78 16.89 -8.73
C ARG A 270 -9.23 16.05 -7.54
N PHE A 271 -8.30 15.80 -6.62
CA PHE A 271 -8.51 15.04 -5.40
C PHE A 271 -8.97 15.95 -4.27
N ARG A 272 -10.11 15.63 -3.67
CA ARG A 272 -10.68 16.33 -2.51
C ARG A 272 -10.81 15.33 -1.35
N PRO A 273 -9.85 15.29 -0.43
CA PRO A 273 -9.89 14.39 0.72
C PRO A 273 -11.09 14.70 1.63
N HIS A 274 -11.80 13.65 2.06
CA HIS A 274 -12.87 13.72 3.05
C HIS A 274 -12.57 12.89 4.30
N ALA A 275 -11.67 11.92 4.21
CA ALA A 275 -11.17 11.12 5.33
C ALA A 275 -9.71 10.72 5.10
N HIS A 276 -9.06 10.22 6.12
CA HIS A 276 -7.70 9.70 6.01
C HIS A 276 -7.48 8.55 6.99
N LEU A 277 -6.43 7.81 6.74
CA LEU A 277 -5.88 6.82 7.67
C LEU A 277 -4.36 6.97 7.77
N GLU A 278 -3.84 6.60 8.93
CA GLU A 278 -2.40 6.55 9.20
C GLU A 278 -1.85 5.18 8.80
N MET A 279 -0.84 5.15 7.93
CA MET A 279 -0.24 3.90 7.47
C MET A 279 0.52 3.15 8.58
N GLN A 280 0.84 3.82 9.68
CA GLN A 280 1.36 3.15 10.87
C GLN A 280 0.38 2.12 11.44
N GLY A 281 -0.95 2.32 11.29
CA GLY A 281 -1.95 1.35 11.74
C GLY A 281 -1.87 -0.02 11.06
N ILE A 282 -1.15 -0.12 9.95
CA ILE A 282 -0.82 -1.39 9.28
C ILE A 282 0.70 -1.62 9.19
N GLY A 283 1.46 -1.09 10.17
CA GLY A 283 2.88 -1.39 10.35
C GLY A 283 3.87 -0.48 9.63
N TYR A 284 3.44 0.45 8.76
CA TYR A 284 4.40 1.35 8.10
C TYR A 284 4.96 2.37 9.09
N ARG A 285 6.28 2.32 9.33
CA ARG A 285 6.99 3.24 10.23
C ARG A 285 6.49 3.22 11.69
N HIS A 286 5.70 2.22 12.07
CA HIS A 286 5.23 2.09 13.44
C HIS A 286 6.44 1.87 14.39
N PRO A 287 6.51 2.56 15.54
CA PRO A 287 7.68 2.49 16.42
C PRO A 287 7.98 1.08 16.94
N GLN A 288 6.95 0.29 17.19
CA GLN A 288 7.06 -1.07 17.76
C GLN A 288 6.66 -2.17 16.76
N TRP A 289 5.78 -1.87 15.79
CA TRP A 289 5.18 -2.83 14.88
C TRP A 289 5.55 -2.58 13.42
N ALA A 290 6.70 -1.92 13.18
CA ALA A 290 7.16 -1.75 11.80
C ALA A 290 7.43 -3.10 11.15
N HIS A 291 7.17 -3.16 9.85
CA HIS A 291 7.29 -4.38 9.05
C HIS A 291 8.66 -5.05 9.21
N GLY A 292 8.65 -6.35 9.57
CA GLY A 292 9.83 -7.15 9.81
C GLY A 292 10.48 -6.96 11.18
N LEU A 293 9.90 -6.18 12.09
CA LEU A 293 10.40 -6.12 13.47
C LEU A 293 10.08 -7.42 14.23
N ALA A 294 11.11 -8.06 14.76
CA ALA A 294 10.94 -9.25 15.56
C ALA A 294 10.30 -8.94 16.92
N GLN A 295 9.22 -9.64 17.26
CA GLN A 295 8.49 -9.51 18.52
C GLN A 295 8.53 -10.80 19.38
N GLY A 296 9.54 -11.66 19.17
CA GLY A 296 9.66 -12.97 19.80
C GLY A 296 8.97 -14.06 18.99
N GLN A 297 8.63 -15.17 19.65
CA GLN A 297 8.04 -16.34 18.99
C GLN A 297 6.67 -16.04 18.37
N PHE A 298 5.84 -15.30 19.12
CA PHE A 298 4.52 -14.82 18.70
C PHE A 298 4.12 -13.66 19.59
N ARG A 299 3.61 -12.60 18.98
CA ARG A 299 3.00 -11.47 19.70
C ARG A 299 1.85 -10.90 18.90
N LEU A 300 0.77 -10.57 19.60
CA LEU A 300 -0.41 -9.89 19.10
C LEU A 300 -0.71 -8.69 19.99
N SER A 301 -1.17 -7.59 19.40
CA SER A 301 -1.54 -6.37 20.12
C SER A 301 -2.65 -5.64 19.39
N HIS A 302 -3.48 -4.94 20.17
CA HIS A 302 -4.47 -4.00 19.67
C HIS A 302 -4.08 -2.58 20.05
N GLU A 303 -4.42 -1.62 19.22
CA GLU A 303 -4.35 -0.20 19.52
C GLU A 303 -5.47 0.57 18.82
N VAL A 304 -5.76 1.76 19.32
CA VAL A 304 -6.71 2.69 18.68
C VAL A 304 -6.02 4.03 18.52
N LEU A 305 -5.86 4.46 17.27
CA LEU A 305 -5.32 5.77 16.94
C LEU A 305 -6.46 6.78 16.83
N ASP A 306 -6.34 7.89 17.56
CA ASP A 306 -7.22 9.05 17.39
C ASP A 306 -6.63 9.91 16.24
N LEU A 307 -7.31 9.91 15.09
CA LEU A 307 -6.82 10.60 13.90
C LEU A 307 -6.84 12.12 14.04
N ALA A 308 -7.67 12.66 14.94
CA ALA A 308 -7.70 14.09 15.26
C ALA A 308 -6.52 14.53 16.13
N ALA A 309 -5.92 13.60 16.88
CA ALA A 309 -4.76 13.85 17.73
C ALA A 309 -3.41 13.62 16.99
N ALA A 310 -3.45 13.34 15.69
CA ALA A 310 -2.24 13.11 14.90
C ALA A 310 -1.35 14.36 14.88
N ASP A 311 -0.02 14.15 15.05
CA ASP A 311 0.98 15.21 15.11
C ASP A 311 1.85 15.20 13.85
N PRO A 312 1.80 16.25 12.99
CA PRO A 312 2.60 16.34 11.79
C PRO A 312 4.12 16.42 12.04
N ALA A 313 4.55 16.71 13.26
CA ALA A 313 5.96 16.70 13.64
C ALA A 313 6.53 15.30 13.80
N LEU A 314 5.69 14.29 14.02
CA LEU A 314 6.12 12.91 14.26
C LEU A 314 6.36 12.16 12.93
N PRO A 315 7.60 11.66 12.69
CA PRO A 315 7.93 11.00 11.42
C PRO A 315 7.12 9.74 11.09
N ASN A 316 6.64 9.01 12.10
CA ASN A 316 5.78 7.84 11.90
C ASN A 316 4.38 8.20 11.39
N GLN A 317 3.96 9.47 11.47
CA GLN A 317 2.68 9.99 11.00
C GLN A 317 2.78 10.77 9.67
N TRP A 318 3.90 10.71 8.97
CA TRP A 318 4.05 11.32 7.64
C TRP A 318 3.49 10.46 6.50
N HIS A 319 3.27 9.17 6.74
CA HIS A 319 2.74 8.24 5.75
C HIS A 319 1.23 8.07 5.93
N ARG A 320 0.48 8.62 5.01
CA ARG A 320 -0.99 8.67 5.08
C ARG A 320 -1.63 8.23 3.77
N GLN A 321 -2.81 7.66 3.86
CA GLN A 321 -3.72 7.51 2.74
C GLN A 321 -4.94 8.41 2.95
N LEU A 322 -5.23 9.24 1.97
CA LEU A 322 -6.38 10.14 1.95
C LEU A 322 -7.46 9.50 1.07
N LEU A 323 -8.66 9.36 1.62
CA LEU A 323 -9.85 8.95 0.88
C LEU A 323 -10.42 10.21 0.22
N CYS A 324 -10.56 10.17 -1.10
CA CYS A 324 -10.87 11.36 -1.88
C CYS A 324 -12.12 11.16 -2.76
N ASP A 325 -12.97 12.18 -2.80
CA ASP A 325 -13.79 12.41 -3.96
C ASP A 325 -12.91 12.96 -5.09
N VAL A 326 -13.08 12.45 -6.31
CA VAL A 326 -12.23 12.82 -7.44
C VAL A 326 -13.08 13.42 -8.56
N GLU A 327 -12.78 14.67 -8.92
CA GLU A 327 -13.34 15.34 -10.09
C GLU A 327 -12.49 15.00 -11.31
N VAL A 328 -13.10 14.46 -12.36
CA VAL A 328 -12.40 14.03 -13.58
C VAL A 328 -12.77 14.97 -14.72
N ASN A 329 -11.77 15.63 -15.35
CA ASN A 329 -11.92 16.55 -16.49
C ASN A 329 -12.94 17.68 -16.26
N GLY A 330 -13.18 18.08 -14.99
CA GLY A 330 -14.17 19.09 -14.64
C GLY A 330 -15.61 18.56 -14.53
N GLU A 331 -15.83 17.28 -14.74
CA GLU A 331 -17.13 16.64 -14.56
C GLU A 331 -17.27 16.11 -13.13
N SER A 332 -18.42 16.33 -12.52
CA SER A 332 -18.77 15.78 -11.21
C SER A 332 -19.26 14.33 -11.36
N ALA A 333 -18.47 13.48 -11.99
CA ALA A 333 -18.75 12.04 -11.98
C ALA A 333 -18.46 11.49 -10.57
N PRO A 334 -19.20 10.48 -10.09
CA PRO A 334 -18.92 9.83 -8.81
C PRO A 334 -17.64 8.98 -8.92
N ALA A 335 -16.49 9.62 -8.97
CA ALA A 335 -15.20 8.97 -8.93
C ALA A 335 -14.63 9.05 -7.51
N ARG A 336 -14.09 7.95 -7.02
CA ARG A 336 -13.42 7.87 -5.72
C ARG A 336 -12.00 7.39 -5.91
N GLY A 337 -11.11 7.87 -5.08
CA GLY A 337 -9.72 7.48 -5.17
C GLY A 337 -9.00 7.61 -3.85
N LEU A 338 -7.80 7.07 -3.84
CA LEU A 338 -6.85 7.31 -2.77
C LEU A 338 -5.77 8.27 -3.23
N LEU A 339 -5.29 9.07 -2.29
CA LEU A 339 -4.06 9.82 -2.43
C LEU A 339 -3.14 9.42 -1.30
N GLU A 340 -2.31 8.41 -1.53
CA GLU A 340 -1.26 8.02 -0.61
C GLU A 340 -0.05 8.90 -0.79
N HIS A 341 0.54 9.36 0.31
CA HIS A 341 1.76 10.15 0.28
C HIS A 341 2.73 9.80 1.41
N LEU A 342 4.02 9.88 1.08
CA LEU A 342 5.11 9.86 2.05
C LEU A 342 6.23 10.77 1.56
N ILE A 343 6.54 11.82 2.34
CA ILE A 343 7.59 12.78 2.02
C ILE A 343 8.61 12.77 3.15
N ILE A 344 9.83 12.30 2.87
CA ILE A 344 10.94 12.24 3.82
C ILE A 344 12.11 13.09 3.28
N GLY A 345 12.76 13.85 4.15
CA GLY A 345 13.90 14.68 3.78
C GLY A 345 13.51 15.88 2.91
N ARG A 346 14.44 16.32 2.08
CA ARG A 346 14.26 17.49 1.22
C ARG A 346 13.39 17.19 0.01
N TYR A 347 12.54 18.14 -0.35
CA TYR A 347 11.79 18.11 -1.60
C TYR A 347 11.52 19.54 -2.09
N HIS A 348 12.46 20.06 -2.88
CA HIS A 348 12.46 21.47 -3.33
C HIS A 348 11.19 21.94 -4.06
N PRO A 349 10.51 21.08 -4.88
CA PRO A 349 9.28 21.53 -5.54
C PRO A 349 8.15 21.95 -4.59
N LEU A 350 8.19 21.50 -3.33
CA LEU A 350 7.23 21.88 -2.29
C LEU A 350 7.83 22.80 -1.19
N GLY A 351 9.07 23.25 -1.36
CA GLY A 351 9.75 24.08 -0.38
C GLY A 351 10.14 23.37 0.92
N LEU A 352 10.29 22.06 0.87
CA LEU A 352 10.64 21.21 2.00
C LEU A 352 12.13 20.88 2.02
#